data_03939d612f7af792312642ac00462f71
#
_entry.id   03939d612f7af792312642ac00462f71
#
_cell.length_a   1.000
_cell.length_b   1.000
_cell.length_c   1.000
_cell.angle_alpha   90.00
_cell.angle_beta   90.00
_cell.angle_gamma   90.00
#
_symmetry.space_group_name_H-M   'P 1'
#
loop_
_entity.id
_entity.type
_entity.pdbx_description
1 polymer ?
#
loop_
_entity_poly.entity_id
_entity_poly.type
_entity_poly.pdbx_seq_one_letter_code
_entity_poly.pdbx_strand_id
1 'polypeptide(L)'
;MTALTLTVCISCSSGNPDTSTQTQLTVSVAASLQDVMRPIAQAYQRQASDTLIAYNFASSGTLQQQIEQGAPVDVFISASPQQMDALERKNLLQPKTRKNLLKNQVVLVTPKTKNSIKAFADLSQEHIAKIALGNPETVPAGQYGKEVLTQLKLYELLRPKFVLAKDARQVLFYVESGNVDAGIVYQTDAILSDKITIVATAPETDHSPILYPVAVLQQTESPEPAQHFIDFLWTESAQSIFQEYGFQLAQ
;
A
#
# COMPACT_ATOMS: atom_id res chain seq x y z
N MET A 1 -61.49 58.25 -16.32
CA MET A 1 -60.49 57.66 -17.24
C MET A 1 -59.46 57.00 -16.33
N THR A 2 -59.59 55.70 -16.12
CA THR A 2 -58.69 54.90 -15.25
C THR A 2 -57.76 54.05 -16.15
N ALA A 3 -56.48 54.35 -16.09
CA ALA A 3 -55.46 53.61 -16.84
C ALA A 3 -55.08 52.32 -16.09
N LEU A 4 -55.26 51.17 -16.74
CA LEU A 4 -54.87 49.84 -16.27
C LEU A 4 -53.46 49.52 -16.77
N THR A 5 -52.50 49.50 -15.82
CA THR A 5 -51.09 49.13 -16.12
C THR A 5 -50.95 47.60 -15.99
N LEU A 6 -50.65 46.94 -17.12
CA LEU A 6 -50.37 45.52 -17.19
C LEU A 6 -48.90 45.24 -16.87
N THR A 7 -48.63 44.61 -15.72
CA THR A 7 -47.29 44.21 -15.30
C THR A 7 -47.02 42.80 -15.86
N VAL A 8 -46.08 42.69 -16.81
CA VAL A 8 -45.56 41.43 -17.35
C VAL A 8 -44.48 40.92 -16.41
N CYS A 9 -44.73 39.82 -15.70
CA CYS A 9 -43.71 39.09 -14.94
C CYS A 9 -42.94 38.17 -15.92
N ILE A 10 -41.70 38.50 -16.19
CA ILE A 10 -40.74 37.61 -16.90
C ILE A 10 -40.22 36.67 -15.83
N SER A 11 -40.64 35.40 -15.85
CA SER A 11 -40.02 34.33 -15.05
C SER A 11 -38.69 33.96 -15.69
N CYS A 12 -37.57 34.43 -15.13
CA CYS A 12 -36.26 33.86 -15.40
C CYS A 12 -36.18 32.47 -14.77
N SER A 13 -36.28 31.43 -15.60
CA SER A 13 -35.89 30.06 -15.22
C SER A 13 -34.38 30.02 -15.11
N SER A 14 -33.86 30.17 -13.88
CA SER A 14 -32.47 29.86 -13.58
C SER A 14 -32.31 28.34 -13.61
N GLY A 15 -31.79 27.82 -14.75
CA GLY A 15 -31.28 26.46 -14.82
C GLY A 15 -30.18 26.32 -13.77
N ASN A 16 -30.40 25.49 -12.76
CA ASN A 16 -29.33 25.03 -11.87
C ASN A 16 -28.22 24.42 -12.75
N PRO A 17 -26.96 24.84 -12.59
CA PRO A 17 -25.88 24.05 -13.14
C PRO A 17 -25.94 22.66 -12.48
N ASP A 18 -25.96 21.61 -13.30
CA ASP A 18 -25.76 20.24 -12.85
C ASP A 18 -24.51 20.18 -11.97
N THR A 19 -24.71 20.23 -10.65
CA THR A 19 -23.69 19.83 -9.71
C THR A 19 -23.59 18.31 -9.85
N SER A 20 -22.78 17.84 -10.80
CA SER A 20 -22.34 16.45 -10.79
C SER A 20 -21.72 16.22 -9.40
N THR A 21 -22.45 15.49 -8.56
CA THR A 21 -21.94 15.12 -7.21
C THR A 21 -20.76 14.21 -7.42
N GLN A 22 -19.57 14.77 -7.21
CA GLN A 22 -18.32 14.06 -7.34
C GLN A 22 -18.27 12.94 -6.29
N THR A 23 -18.12 11.70 -6.72
CA THR A 23 -17.99 10.54 -5.82
C THR A 23 -16.58 10.53 -5.23
N GLN A 24 -16.47 10.38 -3.92
CA GLN A 24 -15.18 10.19 -3.25
C GLN A 24 -15.06 8.74 -2.81
N LEU A 25 -13.97 8.05 -3.24
CA LEU A 25 -13.60 6.73 -2.78
C LEU A 25 -12.47 6.82 -1.75
N THR A 26 -12.66 6.20 -0.60
CA THR A 26 -11.61 6.00 0.41
C THR A 26 -10.92 4.66 0.15
N VAL A 27 -9.65 4.72 -0.24
CA VAL A 27 -8.84 3.54 -0.53
C VAL A 27 -7.77 3.37 0.54
N SER A 28 -7.88 2.32 1.36
CA SER A 28 -6.85 1.93 2.33
C SER A 28 -5.77 1.11 1.64
N VAL A 29 -4.52 1.55 1.73
CA VAL A 29 -3.40 1.01 0.93
C VAL A 29 -2.18 0.75 1.81
N ALA A 30 -1.56 -0.41 1.62
CA ALA A 30 -0.27 -0.70 2.25
C ALA A 30 0.77 0.38 1.96
N ALA A 31 1.49 0.85 2.98
CA ALA A 31 2.41 1.98 2.90
C ALA A 31 3.51 1.83 1.83
N SER A 32 3.91 0.59 1.48
CA SER A 32 4.86 0.30 0.41
C SER A 32 4.37 0.67 -1.00
N LEU A 33 3.06 0.92 -1.18
CA LEU A 33 2.48 1.37 -2.44
C LEU A 33 2.36 2.90 -2.54
N GLN A 34 2.74 3.65 -1.50
CA GLN A 34 2.45 5.09 -1.42
C GLN A 34 2.94 5.88 -2.64
N ASP A 35 4.13 5.60 -3.15
CA ASP A 35 4.70 6.38 -4.26
C ASP A 35 4.01 6.05 -5.58
N VAL A 36 3.71 4.77 -5.84
CA VAL A 36 3.07 4.35 -7.09
C VAL A 36 1.58 4.70 -7.15
N MET A 37 0.88 4.78 -6.00
CA MET A 37 -0.54 5.10 -6.00
C MET A 37 -0.85 6.55 -6.38
N ARG A 38 0.10 7.48 -6.29
CA ARG A 38 -0.08 8.86 -6.75
C ARG A 38 -0.25 8.96 -8.27
N PRO A 39 0.67 8.45 -9.11
CA PRO A 39 0.47 8.41 -10.56
C PRO A 39 -0.71 7.53 -10.98
N ILE A 40 -1.04 6.45 -10.24
CA ILE A 40 -2.24 5.65 -10.44
C ILE A 40 -3.50 6.50 -10.30
N ALA A 41 -3.64 7.28 -9.21
CA ALA A 41 -4.80 8.17 -9.04
C ALA A 41 -4.92 9.19 -10.17
N GLN A 42 -3.81 9.80 -10.58
CA GLN A 42 -3.79 10.75 -11.70
C GLN A 42 -4.21 10.09 -13.02
N ALA A 43 -3.78 8.86 -13.28
CA ALA A 43 -4.15 8.12 -14.47
C ALA A 43 -5.64 7.72 -14.43
N TYR A 44 -6.15 7.29 -13.28
CA TYR A 44 -7.56 6.98 -13.09
C TYR A 44 -8.45 8.21 -13.29
N GLN A 45 -8.08 9.36 -12.71
CA GLN A 45 -8.87 10.59 -12.79
C GLN A 45 -9.01 11.13 -14.24
N ARG A 46 -8.09 10.80 -15.14
CA ARG A 46 -8.22 11.13 -16.57
C ARG A 46 -9.33 10.33 -17.27
N GLN A 47 -9.71 9.16 -16.73
CA GLN A 47 -10.77 8.28 -17.26
C GLN A 47 -12.10 8.46 -16.51
N ALA A 48 -12.05 8.77 -15.22
CA ALA A 48 -13.18 8.92 -14.32
C ALA A 48 -13.09 10.26 -13.56
N SER A 49 -13.36 11.36 -14.27
CA SER A 49 -13.21 12.73 -13.75
C SER A 49 -14.20 13.07 -12.63
N ASP A 50 -15.26 12.31 -12.51
CA ASP A 50 -16.32 12.41 -11.49
C ASP A 50 -15.98 11.66 -10.19
N THR A 51 -14.86 10.90 -10.15
CA THR A 51 -14.46 10.12 -9.00
C THR A 51 -13.13 10.60 -8.44
N LEU A 52 -13.11 11.00 -7.15
CA LEU A 52 -11.91 11.35 -6.40
C LEU A 52 -11.43 10.17 -5.56
N ILE A 53 -10.12 9.93 -5.54
CA ILE A 53 -9.52 8.91 -4.68
C ILE A 53 -8.86 9.58 -3.47
N ALA A 54 -9.31 9.23 -2.28
CA ALA A 54 -8.68 9.57 -1.00
C ALA A 54 -7.92 8.34 -0.47
N TYR A 55 -6.62 8.46 -0.31
CA TYR A 55 -5.79 7.35 0.20
C TYR A 55 -5.58 7.44 1.69
N ASN A 56 -5.67 6.27 2.35
CA ASN A 56 -5.22 6.04 3.73
C ASN A 56 -4.03 5.07 3.70
N PHE A 57 -2.82 5.55 3.99
CA PHE A 57 -1.60 4.73 3.96
C PHE A 57 -1.16 4.34 5.37
N ALA A 58 -1.05 3.03 5.61
CA ALA A 58 -0.48 2.46 6.84
C ALA A 58 0.02 1.04 6.57
N SER A 59 0.50 0.32 7.63
CA SER A 59 0.76 -1.11 7.49
C SER A 59 -0.55 -1.86 7.24
N SER A 60 -0.49 -2.96 6.47
CA SER A 60 -1.69 -3.74 6.13
C SER A 60 -2.42 -4.27 7.37
N GLY A 61 -1.69 -4.63 8.44
CA GLY A 61 -2.31 -5.06 9.69
C GLY A 61 -3.02 -3.93 10.42
N THR A 62 -2.47 -2.72 10.43
CA THR A 62 -3.15 -1.53 10.99
C THR A 62 -4.42 -1.22 10.21
N LEU A 63 -4.36 -1.26 8.86
CA LEU A 63 -5.52 -1.01 8.01
C LEU A 63 -6.60 -2.08 8.21
N GLN A 64 -6.21 -3.35 8.30
CA GLN A 64 -7.12 -4.45 8.64
C GLN A 64 -7.85 -4.16 9.96
N GLN A 65 -7.13 -3.78 11.02
CA GLN A 65 -7.74 -3.46 12.32
C GLN A 65 -8.71 -2.27 12.22
N GLN A 66 -8.37 -1.22 11.48
CA GLN A 66 -9.27 -0.09 11.24
C GLN A 66 -10.57 -0.51 10.53
N ILE A 67 -10.45 -1.35 9.49
CA ILE A 67 -11.60 -1.89 8.75
C ILE A 67 -12.48 -2.75 9.68
N GLU A 68 -11.88 -3.61 10.51
CA GLU A 68 -12.58 -4.43 11.49
C GLU A 68 -13.31 -3.61 12.57
N GLN A 69 -12.82 -2.39 12.84
CA GLN A 69 -13.43 -1.42 13.76
C GLN A 69 -14.47 -0.53 13.08
N GLY A 70 -14.78 -0.76 11.79
CA GLY A 70 -15.81 -0.04 11.05
C GLY A 70 -15.34 1.25 10.40
N ALA A 71 -14.04 1.42 10.13
CA ALA A 71 -13.55 2.58 9.36
C ALA A 71 -14.23 2.62 7.98
N PRO A 72 -14.73 3.79 7.51
CA PRO A 72 -15.41 3.93 6.22
C PRO A 72 -14.40 3.84 5.07
N VAL A 73 -14.20 2.63 4.57
CA VAL A 73 -13.25 2.30 3.49
C VAL A 73 -14.01 1.60 2.37
N ASP A 74 -13.73 1.99 1.12
CA ASP A 74 -14.37 1.40 -0.07
C ASP A 74 -13.52 0.29 -0.67
N VAL A 75 -12.19 0.49 -0.75
CA VAL A 75 -11.25 -0.46 -1.33
C VAL A 75 -10.06 -0.68 -0.39
N PHE A 76 -9.63 -1.93 -0.24
CA PHE A 76 -8.43 -2.27 0.50
C PHE A 76 -7.40 -2.94 -0.40
N ILE A 77 -6.15 -2.43 -0.37
CA ILE A 77 -4.99 -3.03 -1.04
C ILE A 77 -3.95 -3.40 0.02
N SER A 78 -3.81 -4.70 0.25
CA SER A 78 -2.89 -5.25 1.25
C SER A 78 -1.55 -5.65 0.63
N ALA A 79 -0.47 -5.62 1.41
CA ALA A 79 0.85 -6.16 1.04
C ALA A 79 1.04 -7.63 1.50
N SER A 80 -0.04 -8.30 1.91
CA SER A 80 -0.04 -9.73 2.25
C SER A 80 -1.44 -10.31 2.12
N PRO A 81 -1.57 -11.56 1.66
CA PRO A 81 -2.84 -12.31 1.66
C PRO A 81 -3.43 -12.49 3.06
N GLN A 82 -2.60 -12.61 4.11
CA GLN A 82 -3.04 -12.90 5.46
C GLN A 82 -4.08 -11.90 5.99
N GLN A 83 -3.86 -10.61 5.78
CA GLN A 83 -4.78 -9.57 6.23
C GLN A 83 -6.08 -9.59 5.42
N MET A 84 -5.99 -9.86 4.13
CA MET A 84 -7.16 -10.02 3.26
C MET A 84 -7.98 -11.25 3.66
N ASP A 85 -7.33 -12.38 3.95
CA ASP A 85 -7.97 -13.60 4.46
C ASP A 85 -8.72 -13.37 5.79
N ALA A 86 -8.14 -12.52 6.68
CA ALA A 86 -8.77 -12.18 7.95
C ALA A 86 -10.08 -11.42 7.73
N LEU A 87 -10.10 -10.44 6.82
CA LEU A 87 -11.31 -9.69 6.47
C LEU A 87 -12.35 -10.57 5.76
N GLU A 88 -11.91 -11.44 4.85
CA GLU A 88 -12.78 -12.36 4.13
C GLU A 88 -13.48 -13.34 5.08
N ARG A 89 -12.77 -13.93 6.05
CA ARG A 89 -13.36 -14.79 7.09
C ARG A 89 -14.40 -14.09 7.95
N LYS A 90 -14.33 -12.75 8.07
CA LYS A 90 -15.30 -11.93 8.79
C LYS A 90 -16.41 -11.40 7.89
N ASN A 91 -16.46 -11.81 6.61
CA ASN A 91 -17.42 -11.33 5.61
C ASN A 91 -17.38 -9.79 5.42
N LEU A 92 -16.21 -9.17 5.54
CA LEU A 92 -16.00 -7.73 5.37
C LEU A 92 -15.62 -7.34 3.93
N LEU A 93 -15.46 -8.32 3.03
CA LEU A 93 -15.19 -8.11 1.61
C LEU A 93 -16.42 -8.41 0.77
N GLN A 94 -16.63 -7.65 -0.31
CA GLN A 94 -17.63 -7.99 -1.30
C GLN A 94 -17.24 -9.29 -2.04
N PRO A 95 -18.17 -10.24 -2.22
CA PRO A 95 -17.92 -11.50 -2.88
C PRO A 95 -17.34 -11.31 -4.29
N LYS A 96 -16.34 -12.09 -4.65
CA LYS A 96 -15.70 -12.16 -5.97
C LYS A 96 -14.91 -10.90 -6.40
N THR A 97 -14.75 -9.90 -5.53
CA THR A 97 -13.95 -8.72 -5.85
C THR A 97 -12.47 -8.89 -5.52
N ARG A 98 -12.12 -9.83 -4.65
CA ARG A 98 -10.75 -10.10 -4.26
C ARG A 98 -9.94 -10.67 -5.43
N LYS A 99 -8.82 -10.01 -5.74
CA LYS A 99 -7.85 -10.43 -6.78
C LYS A 99 -6.44 -10.13 -6.30
N ASN A 100 -5.44 -10.94 -6.72
CA ASN A 100 -4.03 -10.62 -6.50
C ASN A 100 -3.57 -9.66 -7.61
N LEU A 101 -3.09 -8.50 -7.23
CA LEU A 101 -2.71 -7.43 -8.16
C LEU A 101 -1.22 -7.49 -8.51
N LEU A 102 -0.35 -7.56 -7.48
CA LEU A 102 1.09 -7.41 -7.62
C LEU A 102 1.85 -8.48 -6.84
N LYS A 103 3.13 -8.65 -7.20
CA LYS A 103 4.16 -9.40 -6.46
C LYS A 103 5.32 -8.47 -6.08
N ASN A 104 6.09 -8.88 -5.08
CA ASN A 104 7.26 -8.16 -4.62
C ASN A 104 8.33 -9.14 -4.11
N GLN A 105 9.48 -8.60 -3.69
CA GLN A 105 10.57 -9.36 -3.07
C GLN A 105 11.02 -8.65 -1.79
N VAL A 106 11.55 -9.42 -0.84
CA VAL A 106 12.18 -8.89 0.39
C VAL A 106 13.69 -8.80 0.16
N VAL A 107 14.24 -7.65 0.52
CA VAL A 107 15.67 -7.35 0.40
C VAL A 107 16.26 -6.87 1.72
N LEU A 108 17.53 -7.20 1.92
CA LEU A 108 18.37 -6.63 2.96
C LEU A 108 19.05 -5.38 2.40
N VAL A 109 18.92 -4.27 3.12
CA VAL A 109 19.49 -2.98 2.74
C VAL A 109 20.38 -2.42 3.83
N THR A 110 21.35 -1.62 3.43
CA THR A 110 22.26 -0.87 4.33
C THR A 110 22.38 0.57 3.87
N PRO A 111 22.72 1.53 4.76
CA PRO A 111 23.17 2.85 4.32
C PRO A 111 24.31 2.73 3.33
N LYS A 112 24.36 3.56 2.27
CA LYS A 112 25.44 3.55 1.27
C LYS A 112 26.84 3.70 1.87
N THR A 113 26.94 4.32 3.03
CA THR A 113 28.20 4.54 3.74
C THR A 113 28.73 3.29 4.46
N LYS A 114 27.94 2.19 4.53
CA LYS A 114 28.30 0.94 5.21
C LYS A 114 28.50 -0.20 4.22
N ASN A 115 29.70 -0.79 4.20
CA ASN A 115 30.07 -1.83 3.25
C ASN A 115 30.40 -3.19 3.91
N SER A 116 30.21 -3.33 5.21
CA SER A 116 30.57 -4.54 5.97
C SER A 116 29.55 -5.68 5.85
N ILE A 117 28.31 -5.38 5.45
CA ILE A 117 27.23 -6.36 5.30
C ILE A 117 27.08 -6.72 3.84
N LYS A 118 27.10 -8.04 3.53
CA LYS A 118 26.93 -8.57 2.15
C LYS A 118 25.82 -9.63 2.05
N ALA A 119 25.46 -10.22 3.19
CA ALA A 119 24.42 -11.26 3.27
C ALA A 119 23.65 -11.16 4.58
N PHE A 120 22.50 -11.83 4.67
CA PHE A 120 21.72 -11.92 5.89
C PHE A 120 22.51 -12.51 7.08
N ALA A 121 23.44 -13.45 6.81
CA ALA A 121 24.29 -14.04 7.83
C ALA A 121 25.19 -13.03 8.55
N ASP A 122 25.60 -11.97 7.84
CA ASP A 122 26.48 -10.93 8.40
C ASP A 122 25.81 -10.11 9.51
N LEU A 123 24.48 -10.13 9.60
CA LEU A 123 23.72 -9.45 10.65
C LEU A 123 24.06 -9.96 12.07
N SER A 124 24.61 -11.18 12.16
CA SER A 124 25.04 -11.77 13.44
C SER A 124 26.33 -11.16 14.01
N GLN A 125 27.13 -10.48 13.19
CA GLN A 125 28.42 -9.91 13.58
C GLN A 125 28.25 -8.91 14.75
N GLU A 126 29.22 -8.84 15.65
CA GLU A 126 29.15 -8.04 16.88
C GLU A 126 29.02 -6.53 16.62
N HIS A 127 29.69 -6.03 15.57
CA HIS A 127 29.64 -4.61 15.21
C HIS A 127 28.31 -4.16 14.63
N ILE A 128 27.40 -5.08 14.28
CA ILE A 128 26.04 -4.76 13.85
C ILE A 128 25.17 -4.64 15.10
N ALA A 129 24.79 -3.42 15.44
CA ALA A 129 24.07 -3.12 16.69
C ALA A 129 22.55 -3.00 16.50
N LYS A 130 22.11 -2.43 15.35
CA LYS A 130 20.69 -2.11 15.12
C LYS A 130 20.25 -2.54 13.73
N ILE A 131 19.14 -3.26 13.69
CA ILE A 131 18.51 -3.75 12.46
C ILE A 131 17.06 -3.29 12.44
N ALA A 132 16.67 -2.49 11.46
CA ALA A 132 15.28 -2.08 11.30
C ALA A 132 14.46 -3.22 10.68
N LEU A 133 13.35 -3.53 11.31
CA LEU A 133 12.37 -4.53 10.86
C LEU A 133 10.97 -3.98 11.10
N GLY A 134 10.07 -4.12 10.12
CA GLY A 134 8.66 -3.86 10.38
C GLY A 134 8.15 -4.74 11.53
N ASN A 135 7.25 -4.24 12.39
CA ASN A 135 6.67 -5.09 13.42
C ASN A 135 6.00 -6.32 12.77
N PRO A 136 6.48 -7.55 13.01
CA PRO A 136 5.96 -8.74 12.33
C PRO A 136 4.48 -9.04 12.58
N GLU A 137 3.89 -8.47 13.62
CA GLU A 137 2.48 -8.67 13.95
C GLU A 137 1.54 -7.83 13.08
N THR A 138 2.01 -6.67 12.58
CA THR A 138 1.16 -5.71 11.88
C THR A 138 1.70 -5.29 10.51
N VAL A 139 3.00 -5.49 10.25
CA VAL A 139 3.68 -5.06 9.02
C VAL A 139 4.07 -6.26 8.18
N PRO A 140 3.45 -6.48 7.01
CA PRO A 140 3.76 -7.64 6.16
C PRO A 140 5.24 -7.78 5.81
N ALA A 141 5.95 -6.69 5.45
CA ALA A 141 7.39 -6.73 5.19
C ALA A 141 8.19 -7.27 6.41
N GLY A 142 7.74 -6.95 7.63
CA GLY A 142 8.33 -7.46 8.85
C GLY A 142 8.01 -8.95 9.09
N GLN A 143 6.80 -9.38 8.73
CA GLN A 143 6.42 -10.79 8.78
C GLN A 143 7.28 -11.61 7.82
N TYR A 144 7.41 -11.21 6.55
CA TYR A 144 8.27 -11.89 5.59
C TYR A 144 9.75 -11.84 6.01
N GLY A 145 10.22 -10.72 6.55
CA GLY A 145 11.57 -10.61 7.11
C GLY A 145 11.79 -11.58 8.28
N LYS A 146 10.79 -11.76 9.15
CA LYS A 146 10.82 -12.78 10.21
C LYS A 146 10.87 -14.19 9.63
N GLU A 147 10.10 -14.50 8.60
CA GLU A 147 10.13 -15.82 7.93
C GLU A 147 11.54 -16.11 7.40
N VAL A 148 12.13 -15.19 6.63
CA VAL A 148 13.51 -15.29 6.10
C VAL A 148 14.51 -15.53 7.23
N LEU A 149 14.52 -14.68 8.25
CA LEU A 149 15.46 -14.80 9.37
C LEU A 149 15.24 -16.08 10.19
N THR A 150 14.02 -16.58 10.28
CA THR A 150 13.70 -17.86 10.95
C THR A 150 14.24 -19.04 10.15
N GLN A 151 14.05 -19.05 8.83
CA GLN A 151 14.59 -20.07 7.94
C GLN A 151 16.12 -20.13 8.02
N LEU A 152 16.77 -18.98 8.11
CA LEU A 152 18.21 -18.84 8.31
C LEU A 152 18.67 -19.09 9.76
N LYS A 153 17.77 -19.39 10.70
CA LYS A 153 18.02 -19.58 12.14
C LYS A 153 18.65 -18.36 12.82
N LEU A 154 18.36 -17.16 12.32
CA LEU A 154 18.90 -15.88 12.79
C LEU A 154 17.90 -15.08 13.63
N TYR A 155 16.58 -15.33 13.51
CA TYR A 155 15.57 -14.44 14.08
C TYR A 155 15.72 -14.24 15.59
N GLU A 156 15.82 -15.31 16.37
CA GLU A 156 15.95 -15.22 17.83
C GLU A 156 17.32 -14.65 18.25
N LEU A 157 18.39 -14.97 17.54
CA LEU A 157 19.72 -14.40 17.77
C LEU A 157 19.74 -12.89 17.57
N LEU A 158 19.06 -12.40 16.54
CA LEU A 158 19.05 -10.99 16.17
C LEU A 158 17.99 -10.18 16.91
N ARG A 159 17.07 -10.81 17.63
CA ARG A 159 15.95 -10.17 18.32
C ARG A 159 16.37 -8.99 19.22
N PRO A 160 17.48 -9.04 19.97
CA PRO A 160 17.94 -7.90 20.78
C PRO A 160 18.41 -6.70 19.95
N LYS A 161 18.72 -6.90 18.65
CA LYS A 161 19.17 -5.84 17.75
C LYS A 161 18.03 -5.17 16.96
N PHE A 162 16.80 -5.69 17.03
CA PHE A 162 15.68 -5.17 16.23
C PHE A 162 15.19 -3.82 16.72
N VAL A 163 15.08 -2.89 15.76
CA VAL A 163 14.34 -1.64 15.87
C VAL A 163 13.05 -1.82 15.07
N LEU A 164 11.95 -2.05 15.81
CA LEU A 164 10.66 -2.31 15.18
C LEU A 164 10.03 -1.02 14.64
N ALA A 165 9.60 -1.07 13.38
CA ALA A 165 8.95 0.02 12.68
C ALA A 165 7.45 -0.25 12.50
N LYS A 166 6.66 0.82 12.43
CA LYS A 166 5.20 0.74 12.27
C LYS A 166 4.74 0.39 10.84
N ASP A 167 5.62 0.56 9.84
CA ASP A 167 5.38 0.23 8.42
C ASP A 167 6.70 0.10 7.65
N ALA A 168 6.64 -0.33 6.38
CA ALA A 168 7.82 -0.54 5.54
C ALA A 168 8.58 0.77 5.23
N ARG A 169 7.87 1.88 5.06
CA ARG A 169 8.47 3.19 4.79
C ARG A 169 9.29 3.70 5.98
N GLN A 170 8.85 3.44 7.20
CA GLN A 170 9.62 3.79 8.39
C GLN A 170 10.90 2.95 8.51
N VAL A 171 10.88 1.66 8.11
CA VAL A 171 12.12 0.86 8.03
C VAL A 171 13.10 1.52 7.08
N LEU A 172 12.67 1.83 5.84
CA LEU A 172 13.51 2.50 4.85
C LEU A 172 14.10 3.81 5.39
N PHE A 173 13.27 4.65 6.00
CA PHE A 173 13.69 5.92 6.59
C PHE A 173 14.80 5.74 7.66
N TYR A 174 14.69 4.71 8.52
CA TYR A 174 15.73 4.45 9.53
C TYR A 174 17.08 4.06 8.90
N VAL A 175 17.05 3.32 7.78
CA VAL A 175 18.28 2.97 7.05
C VAL A 175 18.84 4.20 6.34
N GLU A 176 18.01 4.97 5.62
CA GLU A 176 18.41 6.18 4.91
C GLU A 176 19.04 7.25 5.80
N SER A 177 18.53 7.38 7.03
CA SER A 177 19.04 8.33 8.03
C SER A 177 20.27 7.84 8.79
N GLY A 178 20.71 6.58 8.56
CA GLY A 178 21.85 5.98 9.26
C GLY A 178 21.59 5.66 10.73
N ASN A 179 20.32 5.69 11.18
CA ASN A 179 19.93 5.38 12.56
C ASN A 179 20.06 3.89 12.91
N VAL A 180 20.20 3.03 11.88
CA VAL A 180 20.39 1.59 11.98
C VAL A 180 21.51 1.14 11.06
N ASP A 181 22.02 -0.07 11.28
CA ASP A 181 23.10 -0.65 10.46
C ASP A 181 22.57 -1.32 9.19
N ALA A 182 21.37 -1.88 9.27
CA ALA A 182 20.69 -2.56 8.18
C ALA A 182 19.17 -2.50 8.36
N GLY A 183 18.44 -2.83 7.32
CA GLY A 183 16.99 -3.00 7.37
C GLY A 183 16.51 -4.05 6.38
N ILE A 184 15.33 -4.60 6.65
CA ILE A 184 14.65 -5.53 5.75
C ILE A 184 13.40 -4.81 5.21
N VAL A 185 13.36 -4.62 3.90
CA VAL A 185 12.31 -3.86 3.17
C VAL A 185 11.88 -4.60 1.91
N TYR A 186 10.88 -4.10 1.22
CA TYR A 186 10.59 -4.57 -0.13
C TYR A 186 11.56 -4.00 -1.15
N GLN A 187 11.83 -4.76 -2.22
CA GLN A 187 12.68 -4.32 -3.31
C GLN A 187 12.16 -3.01 -3.93
N THR A 188 10.85 -2.88 -4.11
CA THR A 188 10.22 -1.69 -4.67
C THR A 188 10.43 -0.43 -3.83
N ASP A 189 10.51 -0.54 -2.51
CA ASP A 189 10.87 0.58 -1.63
C ASP A 189 12.37 0.92 -1.80
N ALA A 190 13.23 -0.10 -1.92
CA ALA A 190 14.67 0.06 -1.95
C ALA A 190 15.18 0.71 -3.26
N ILE A 191 14.62 0.33 -4.41
CA ILE A 191 15.09 0.84 -5.73
C ILE A 191 14.80 2.32 -5.93
N LEU A 192 13.87 2.90 -5.20
CA LEU A 192 13.51 4.32 -5.26
C LEU A 192 14.44 5.21 -4.43
N SER A 193 15.32 4.61 -3.61
CA SER A 193 16.22 5.35 -2.72
C SER A 193 17.65 5.38 -3.27
N ASP A 194 18.21 6.58 -3.33
CA ASP A 194 19.61 6.81 -3.66
C ASP A 194 20.56 6.78 -2.44
N LYS A 195 20.03 6.60 -1.21
CA LYS A 195 20.76 6.66 0.06
C LYS A 195 21.16 5.31 0.62
N ILE A 196 20.64 4.24 0.05
CA ILE A 196 20.85 2.88 0.54
C ILE A 196 21.50 1.98 -0.54
N THR A 197 21.94 0.82 -0.12
CA THR A 197 22.42 -0.26 -0.99
C THR A 197 21.63 -1.52 -0.70
N ILE A 198 21.10 -2.17 -1.73
CA ILE A 198 20.57 -3.53 -1.63
C ILE A 198 21.79 -4.47 -1.58
N VAL A 199 21.94 -5.23 -0.49
CA VAL A 199 23.08 -6.12 -0.30
C VAL A 199 22.74 -7.59 -0.50
N ALA A 200 21.48 -7.96 -0.31
CA ALA A 200 20.98 -9.31 -0.57
C ALA A 200 19.46 -9.30 -0.86
N THR A 201 19.01 -10.19 -1.72
CA THR A 201 17.61 -10.50 -1.94
C THR A 201 17.31 -11.84 -1.27
N ALA A 202 16.19 -11.93 -0.55
CA ALA A 202 15.76 -13.19 0.07
C ALA A 202 15.33 -14.19 -1.01
N PRO A 203 15.78 -15.46 -0.94
CA PRO A 203 15.26 -16.51 -1.81
C PRO A 203 13.74 -16.72 -1.59
N GLU A 204 13.00 -16.97 -2.65
CA GLU A 204 11.54 -17.23 -2.58
C GLU A 204 11.20 -18.49 -1.73
N THR A 205 12.16 -19.38 -1.53
CA THR A 205 12.04 -20.56 -0.67
C THR A 205 12.04 -20.24 0.83
N ASP A 206 12.50 -19.06 1.21
CA ASP A 206 12.74 -18.69 2.61
C ASP A 206 11.58 -17.91 3.23
N HIS A 207 10.55 -17.62 2.43
CA HIS A 207 9.35 -16.93 2.87
C HIS A 207 8.12 -17.33 2.04
N SER A 208 6.93 -17.04 2.58
CA SER A 208 5.67 -17.20 1.85
C SER A 208 5.60 -16.23 0.64
N PRO A 209 4.83 -16.58 -0.42
CA PRO A 209 4.68 -15.72 -1.59
C PRO A 209 4.22 -14.29 -1.23
N ILE A 210 4.95 -13.29 -1.70
CA ILE A 210 4.62 -11.89 -1.44
C ILE A 210 3.64 -11.40 -2.50
N LEU A 211 2.36 -11.40 -2.15
CA LEU A 211 1.27 -10.99 -3.02
C LEU A 211 0.57 -9.76 -2.43
N TYR A 212 0.11 -8.89 -3.32
CA TYR A 212 -0.69 -7.72 -2.98
C TYR A 212 -2.13 -7.93 -3.46
N PRO A 213 -3.01 -8.49 -2.63
CA PRO A 213 -4.41 -8.58 -2.96
C PRO A 213 -5.12 -7.23 -2.81
N VAL A 214 -6.14 -7.04 -3.64
CA VAL A 214 -7.09 -5.92 -3.57
C VAL A 214 -8.50 -6.47 -3.49
N ALA A 215 -9.40 -5.77 -2.79
CA ALA A 215 -10.82 -6.09 -2.73
C ALA A 215 -11.67 -4.85 -2.44
N VAL A 216 -12.94 -4.90 -2.84
CA VAL A 216 -13.99 -3.96 -2.41
C VAL A 216 -14.47 -4.36 -1.02
N LEU A 217 -14.69 -3.38 -0.14
CA LEU A 217 -15.21 -3.62 1.22
C LEU A 217 -16.73 -3.79 1.18
N GLN A 218 -17.26 -4.69 2.04
CA GLN A 218 -18.69 -5.00 2.13
C GLN A 218 -19.54 -3.78 2.51
N GLN A 219 -18.98 -2.87 3.29
CA GLN A 219 -19.67 -1.69 3.84
C GLN A 219 -19.67 -0.47 2.92
N THR A 220 -19.06 -0.54 1.74
CA THR A 220 -18.98 0.61 0.82
C THR A 220 -20.37 1.07 0.39
N GLU A 221 -20.58 2.39 0.36
CA GLU A 221 -21.77 3.02 -0.20
C GLU A 221 -21.62 3.29 -1.71
N SER A 222 -20.41 3.06 -2.28
CA SER A 222 -20.07 3.31 -3.68
C SER A 222 -19.53 2.05 -4.37
N PRO A 223 -20.29 0.92 -4.42
CA PRO A 223 -19.76 -0.36 -4.90
C PRO A 223 -19.35 -0.35 -6.39
N GLU A 224 -20.13 0.32 -7.25
CA GLU A 224 -19.81 0.42 -8.69
C GLU A 224 -18.56 1.27 -8.94
N PRO A 225 -18.40 2.49 -8.41
CA PRO A 225 -17.17 3.26 -8.50
C PRO A 225 -15.95 2.51 -7.93
N ALA A 226 -16.10 1.80 -6.79
CA ALA A 226 -15.04 1.02 -6.19
C ALA A 226 -14.59 -0.14 -7.10
N GLN A 227 -15.55 -0.84 -7.75
CA GLN A 227 -15.25 -1.90 -8.71
C GLN A 227 -14.56 -1.32 -9.97
N HIS A 228 -15.03 -0.18 -10.51
CA HIS A 228 -14.39 0.49 -11.64
C HIS A 228 -12.94 0.87 -11.34
N PHE A 229 -12.67 1.37 -10.12
CA PHE A 229 -11.29 1.65 -9.69
C PHE A 229 -10.45 0.37 -9.65
N ILE A 230 -10.97 -0.73 -9.08
CA ILE A 230 -10.27 -2.01 -9.10
C ILE A 230 -10.00 -2.43 -10.55
N ASP A 231 -11.00 -2.44 -11.43
CA ASP A 231 -10.84 -2.88 -12.82
C ASP A 231 -9.81 -2.01 -13.58
N PHE A 232 -9.74 -0.72 -13.27
CA PHE A 232 -8.70 0.16 -13.81
C PHE A 232 -7.28 -0.33 -13.46
N LEU A 233 -7.05 -0.89 -12.28
CA LEU A 233 -5.72 -1.38 -11.87
C LEU A 233 -5.20 -2.51 -12.78
N TRP A 234 -6.06 -3.18 -13.55
CA TRP A 234 -5.71 -4.20 -14.55
C TRP A 234 -5.56 -3.64 -15.98
N THR A 235 -5.77 -2.35 -16.20
CA THR A 235 -5.52 -1.76 -17.52
C THR A 235 -4.02 -1.68 -17.82
N GLU A 236 -3.66 -1.69 -19.09
CA GLU A 236 -2.27 -1.56 -19.54
C GLU A 236 -1.61 -0.28 -18.97
N SER A 237 -2.35 0.82 -18.89
CA SER A 237 -1.88 2.08 -18.32
C SER A 237 -1.47 1.94 -16.84
N ALA A 238 -2.29 1.29 -16.03
CA ALA A 238 -1.99 1.08 -14.62
C ALA A 238 -0.85 0.05 -14.43
N GLN A 239 -0.86 -1.02 -15.21
CA GLN A 239 0.19 -2.06 -15.15
C GLN A 239 1.56 -1.50 -15.52
N SER A 240 1.67 -0.66 -16.55
CA SER A 240 2.91 0.02 -16.91
C SER A 240 3.44 0.88 -15.77
N ILE A 241 2.57 1.64 -15.10
CA ILE A 241 2.95 2.43 -13.93
C ILE A 241 3.48 1.53 -12.80
N PHE A 242 2.83 0.42 -12.47
CA PHE A 242 3.33 -0.51 -11.46
C PHE A 242 4.72 -1.06 -11.80
N GLN A 243 4.94 -1.44 -13.06
CA GLN A 243 6.23 -1.96 -13.55
C GLN A 243 7.35 -0.91 -13.48
N GLU A 244 7.06 0.36 -13.82
CA GLU A 244 8.01 1.48 -13.67
C GLU A 244 8.48 1.67 -12.23
N TYR A 245 7.62 1.35 -11.25
CA TYR A 245 7.95 1.35 -9.81
C TYR A 245 8.52 0.02 -9.32
N GLY A 246 8.86 -0.90 -10.22
CA GLY A 246 9.54 -2.17 -9.91
C GLY A 246 8.63 -3.28 -9.42
N PHE A 247 7.32 -3.11 -9.41
CA PHE A 247 6.38 -4.18 -9.08
C PHE A 247 6.27 -5.20 -10.21
N GLN A 248 6.10 -6.46 -9.85
CA GLN A 248 5.73 -7.51 -10.78
C GLN A 248 4.20 -7.71 -10.73
N LEU A 249 3.60 -7.98 -11.88
CA LEU A 249 2.17 -8.28 -11.95
C LEU A 249 1.90 -9.70 -11.41
N ALA A 250 0.85 -9.86 -10.61
CA ALA A 250 0.38 -11.18 -10.22
C ALA A 250 -0.49 -11.71 -11.37
N GLN A 251 0.04 -12.70 -12.09
CA GLN A 251 -0.74 -13.44 -13.10
C GLN A 251 -1.69 -14.42 -12.44
#